data_afeabba089372e32dbed303c7e0212e8
#
_entry.id   afeabba089372e32dbed303c7e0212e8
#
_cell.length_a   1.000
_cell.length_b   1.000
_cell.length_c   1.000
_cell.angle_alpha   90.00
_cell.angle_beta   90.00
_cell.angle_gamma   90.00
#
_symmetry.space_group_name_H-M   'P 1'
#
loop_
_entity.id
_entity.type
_entity.pdbx_description
1 polymer ?
#
loop_
_entity_poly.entity_id
_entity_poly.type
_entity_poly.pdbx_seq_one_letter_code
_entity_poly.pdbx_strand_id
1 'polypeptide(L)'
;MPPLAEVQRRLRDAIADENPSSDVPLLVGGAEPRRRLAIHRRHFETSLVGALLDKFPATTWLIGSRAMLEAVRAFAHLHPPSTPCIAEYGGAFPHWLAGRREGQEFPYVRWFAELEWHLGQVSIATDQPAVGLEGFAEHHDRLVDVVLVTQPGARYFASAWPIDELMRRYLADDVPDQYALSPEDIWVEIYGSRGSFRFDRLEHGEFLFREAITNGVPLGAAAEHALEAVGDFDIGAALQRFVMDGCVTRIDSRTRQGAAD
;
A
#
# COMPACT_ATOMS: atom_id res chain seq x y z
N MET A 1 11.04 -13.11 -37.43
CA MET A 1 11.49 -12.90 -36.06
C MET A 1 10.25 -12.70 -35.20
N PRO A 2 10.17 -13.29 -34.02
CA PRO A 2 9.04 -13.03 -33.13
C PRO A 2 9.04 -11.55 -32.72
N PRO A 3 7.84 -10.97 -32.43
CA PRO A 3 7.74 -9.61 -31.91
C PRO A 3 8.53 -9.44 -30.61
N LEU A 4 9.07 -8.24 -30.34
CA LEU A 4 9.88 -7.97 -29.15
C LEU A 4 9.14 -8.33 -27.84
N ALA A 5 7.83 -8.01 -27.76
CA ALA A 5 7.00 -8.35 -26.62
C ALA A 5 6.92 -9.87 -26.33
N GLU A 6 6.88 -10.68 -27.37
CA GLU A 6 6.92 -12.15 -27.27
C GLU A 6 8.26 -12.65 -26.75
N VAL A 7 9.36 -12.08 -27.22
CA VAL A 7 10.73 -12.39 -26.74
C VAL A 7 10.87 -12.04 -25.27
N GLN A 8 10.41 -10.84 -24.89
CA GLN A 8 10.44 -10.37 -23.48
C GLN A 8 9.58 -11.24 -22.56
N ARG A 9 8.39 -11.63 -22.99
CA ARG A 9 7.52 -12.54 -22.23
C ARG A 9 8.20 -13.89 -22.01
N ARG A 10 8.71 -14.53 -23.07
CA ARG A 10 9.40 -15.83 -22.96
C ARG A 10 10.66 -15.78 -22.11
N LEU A 11 11.39 -14.68 -22.16
CA LEU A 11 12.57 -14.50 -21.30
C LEU A 11 12.17 -14.37 -19.83
N ARG A 12 11.11 -13.59 -19.54
CA ARG A 12 10.55 -13.46 -18.19
C ARG A 12 10.09 -14.81 -17.65
N ASP A 13 9.31 -15.55 -18.46
CA ASP A 13 8.81 -16.88 -18.09
C ASP A 13 9.97 -17.83 -17.83
N ALA A 14 11.02 -17.80 -18.66
CA ALA A 14 12.22 -18.61 -18.47
C ALA A 14 13.04 -18.20 -17.23
N ILE A 15 13.00 -16.94 -16.80
CA ILE A 15 13.63 -16.48 -15.55
C ILE A 15 12.81 -16.88 -14.33
N ALA A 16 11.48 -16.85 -14.41
CA ALA A 16 10.55 -17.17 -13.32
C ALA A 16 10.35 -18.68 -13.10
N ASP A 17 10.54 -19.52 -14.14
CA ASP A 17 10.33 -20.97 -14.08
C ASP A 17 11.57 -21.70 -13.55
N GLU A 18 11.41 -22.50 -12.48
CA GLU A 18 12.51 -23.33 -11.92
C GLU A 18 13.00 -24.44 -12.86
N ASN A 19 12.10 -24.90 -13.73
CA ASN A 19 12.39 -26.03 -14.62
C ASN A 19 12.11 -25.63 -16.07
N PRO A 20 12.98 -24.81 -16.71
CA PRO A 20 12.74 -24.42 -18.08
C PRO A 20 12.66 -25.68 -18.92
N SER A 21 11.46 -25.94 -19.47
CA SER A 21 11.29 -26.91 -20.55
C SER A 21 12.42 -26.68 -21.55
N SER A 22 12.92 -27.74 -22.16
CA SER A 22 14.10 -27.82 -23.04
C SER A 22 14.14 -26.81 -24.21
N ASP A 23 13.13 -25.98 -24.36
CA ASP A 23 12.96 -24.95 -25.36
C ASP A 23 13.30 -23.55 -24.82
N VAL A 24 14.58 -23.29 -24.60
CA VAL A 24 15.10 -21.91 -24.51
C VAL A 24 15.88 -21.59 -25.80
N PRO A 25 15.19 -21.51 -26.97
CA PRO A 25 15.84 -21.24 -28.25
C PRO A 25 16.27 -19.77 -28.38
N LEU A 26 15.91 -18.90 -27.40
CA LEU A 26 16.05 -17.44 -27.50
C LEU A 26 17.43 -16.90 -27.11
N LEU A 27 18.28 -17.72 -26.50
CA LEU A 27 19.63 -17.29 -26.11
C LEU A 27 20.65 -17.73 -27.21
N VAL A 28 20.45 -17.16 -28.39
CA VAL A 28 21.39 -17.39 -29.52
C VAL A 28 22.60 -16.49 -29.32
N GLY A 29 23.78 -17.14 -29.23
CA GLY A 29 25.06 -16.47 -29.19
C GLY A 29 25.80 -16.57 -27.85
N GLY A 30 27.05 -17.00 -27.90
CA GLY A 30 27.96 -17.16 -26.77
C GLY A 30 27.97 -18.56 -26.15
N ALA A 31 29.07 -18.87 -25.45
CA ALA A 31 29.21 -20.12 -24.73
C ALA A 31 28.25 -20.23 -23.56
N GLU A 32 27.61 -21.39 -23.35
CA GLU A 32 26.79 -21.76 -22.20
C GLU A 32 25.55 -20.87 -21.92
N PRO A 33 24.56 -20.82 -22.83
CA PRO A 33 23.34 -19.98 -22.60
C PRO A 33 22.56 -20.37 -21.35
N ARG A 34 22.51 -21.65 -20.99
CA ARG A 34 21.84 -22.13 -19.76
C ARG A 34 22.50 -21.60 -18.49
N ARG A 35 23.82 -21.54 -18.44
CA ARG A 35 24.57 -21.00 -17.31
C ARG A 35 24.30 -19.49 -17.12
N ARG A 36 24.22 -18.74 -18.21
CA ARG A 36 23.86 -17.31 -18.17
C ARG A 36 22.46 -17.12 -17.65
N LEU A 37 21.48 -17.91 -18.11
CA LEU A 37 20.11 -17.85 -17.64
C LEU A 37 20.05 -18.16 -16.13
N ALA A 38 20.78 -19.17 -15.65
CA ALA A 38 20.85 -19.49 -14.23
C ALA A 38 21.41 -18.33 -13.37
N ILE A 39 22.41 -17.59 -13.89
CA ILE A 39 22.94 -16.38 -13.25
C ILE A 39 21.86 -15.30 -13.17
N HIS A 40 21.16 -15.02 -14.28
CA HIS A 40 20.08 -14.03 -14.31
C HIS A 40 18.93 -14.39 -13.37
N ARG A 41 18.53 -15.66 -13.33
CA ARG A 41 17.53 -16.17 -12.38
C ARG A 41 17.94 -15.93 -10.94
N ARG A 42 19.16 -16.32 -10.57
CA ARG A 42 19.67 -16.11 -9.22
C ARG A 42 19.73 -14.62 -8.84
N HIS A 43 20.12 -13.75 -9.75
CA HIS A 43 20.09 -12.31 -9.51
C HIS A 43 18.67 -11.78 -9.34
N PHE A 44 17.73 -12.24 -10.16
CA PHE A 44 16.32 -11.87 -10.06
C PHE A 44 15.73 -12.27 -8.69
N GLU A 45 15.88 -13.53 -8.28
CA GLU A 45 15.44 -14.00 -6.97
C GLU A 45 16.09 -13.24 -5.83
N THR A 46 17.41 -13.03 -5.88
CA THR A 46 18.13 -12.27 -4.85
C THR A 46 17.62 -10.84 -4.76
N SER A 47 17.32 -10.21 -5.90
CA SER A 47 16.79 -8.85 -5.94
C SER A 47 15.38 -8.77 -5.35
N LEU A 48 14.51 -9.75 -5.63
CA LEU A 48 13.16 -9.79 -5.05
C LEU A 48 13.18 -10.01 -3.53
N VAL A 49 14.00 -10.96 -3.08
CA VAL A 49 14.20 -11.24 -1.66
C VAL A 49 14.76 -10.01 -0.94
N GLY A 50 15.80 -9.38 -1.50
CA GLY A 50 16.37 -8.14 -0.95
C GLY A 50 15.33 -7.02 -0.86
N ALA A 51 14.58 -6.79 -1.94
CA ALA A 51 13.52 -5.76 -1.95
C ALA A 51 12.43 -5.99 -0.90
N LEU A 52 12.06 -7.23 -0.62
CA LEU A 52 11.09 -7.54 0.45
C LEU A 52 11.69 -7.33 1.84
N LEU A 53 12.93 -7.75 2.07
CA LEU A 53 13.61 -7.51 3.35
C LEU A 53 13.78 -6.02 3.64
N ASP A 54 14.13 -5.22 2.62
CA ASP A 54 14.29 -3.77 2.74
C ASP A 54 12.96 -3.04 2.99
N LYS A 55 11.83 -3.61 2.55
CA LYS A 55 10.50 -3.01 2.74
C LYS A 55 9.82 -3.36 4.05
N PHE A 56 10.26 -4.44 4.70
CA PHE A 56 9.61 -4.95 5.91
C PHE A 56 10.59 -5.14 7.08
N PRO A 57 11.41 -4.12 7.44
CA PRO A 57 12.33 -4.22 8.57
C PRO A 57 11.64 -4.35 9.92
N ALA A 58 10.50 -3.66 10.15
CA ALA A 58 9.75 -3.80 11.40
C ALA A 58 9.09 -5.18 11.50
N THR A 59 8.54 -5.71 10.40
CA THR A 59 8.03 -7.08 10.36
C THR A 59 9.15 -8.09 10.58
N THR A 60 10.35 -7.85 10.03
CA THR A 60 11.54 -8.67 10.28
C THR A 60 11.93 -8.67 11.76
N TRP A 61 11.86 -7.51 12.42
CA TRP A 61 12.07 -7.41 13.85
C TRP A 61 11.01 -8.22 14.63
N LEU A 62 9.73 -8.15 14.24
CA LEU A 62 8.63 -8.82 14.94
C LEU A 62 8.73 -10.34 14.89
N ILE A 63 8.95 -10.92 13.70
CA ILE A 63 8.93 -12.40 13.51
C ILE A 63 10.31 -13.04 13.54
N GLY A 64 11.37 -12.23 13.57
CA GLY A 64 12.77 -12.66 13.54
C GLY A 64 13.32 -12.87 12.13
N SER A 65 14.61 -12.55 11.97
CA SER A 65 15.29 -12.54 10.66
C SER A 65 15.26 -13.88 9.94
N ARG A 66 15.29 -15.00 10.67
CA ARG A 66 15.26 -16.35 10.08
C ARG A 66 13.88 -16.64 9.47
N ALA A 67 12.81 -16.44 10.24
CA ALA A 67 11.44 -16.67 9.77
C ALA A 67 11.12 -15.74 8.60
N MET A 68 11.53 -14.48 8.68
CA MET A 68 11.35 -13.50 7.59
C MET A 68 12.06 -13.95 6.31
N LEU A 69 13.33 -14.39 6.38
CA LEU A 69 14.07 -14.84 5.21
C LEU A 69 13.41 -16.06 4.55
N GLU A 70 12.93 -17.01 5.34
CA GLU A 70 12.17 -18.17 4.86
C GLU A 70 10.85 -17.73 4.19
N ALA A 71 10.12 -16.79 4.80
CA ALA A 71 8.87 -16.27 4.28
C ALA A 71 9.06 -15.50 2.95
N VAL A 72 10.01 -14.56 2.87
CA VAL A 72 10.20 -13.76 1.66
C VAL A 72 10.71 -14.60 0.48
N ARG A 73 11.54 -15.61 0.72
CA ARG A 73 11.95 -16.56 -0.33
C ARG A 73 10.78 -17.36 -0.89
N ALA A 74 9.95 -17.89 0.01
CA ALA A 74 8.76 -18.64 -0.40
C ALA A 74 7.76 -17.73 -1.15
N PHE A 75 7.55 -16.50 -0.68
CA PHE A 75 6.69 -15.53 -1.36
C PHE A 75 7.24 -15.16 -2.73
N ALA A 76 8.52 -14.83 -2.86
CA ALA A 76 9.13 -14.45 -4.13
C ALA A 76 9.04 -15.56 -5.18
N HIS A 77 9.13 -16.82 -4.74
CA HIS A 77 8.97 -17.98 -5.60
C HIS A 77 7.51 -18.17 -6.06
N LEU A 78 6.53 -18.06 -5.14
CA LEU A 78 5.12 -18.31 -5.43
C LEU A 78 4.40 -17.13 -6.09
N HIS A 79 4.90 -15.92 -5.86
CA HIS A 79 4.30 -14.66 -6.30
C HIS A 79 5.31 -13.77 -7.02
N PRO A 80 5.82 -14.17 -8.19
CA PRO A 80 6.72 -13.33 -8.98
C PRO A 80 6.01 -12.04 -9.40
N PRO A 81 6.74 -10.92 -9.57
CA PRO A 81 6.14 -9.64 -9.93
C PRO A 81 5.44 -9.71 -11.30
N SER A 82 4.22 -9.19 -11.36
CA SER A 82 3.45 -9.04 -12.61
C SER A 82 3.82 -7.78 -13.39
N THR A 83 4.39 -6.77 -12.70
CA THR A 83 4.85 -5.50 -13.28
C THR A 83 6.37 -5.38 -13.16
N PRO A 84 7.03 -4.60 -14.03
CA PRO A 84 8.48 -4.39 -13.96
C PRO A 84 8.91 -3.47 -12.80
N CYS A 85 7.97 -2.86 -12.08
CA CYS A 85 8.25 -1.90 -11.01
C CYS A 85 8.47 -2.62 -9.68
N ILE A 86 9.72 -2.72 -9.24
CA ILE A 86 10.06 -3.36 -7.96
C ILE A 86 9.53 -2.58 -6.75
N ALA A 87 9.25 -1.27 -6.91
CA ALA A 87 8.65 -0.46 -5.86
C ALA A 87 7.23 -0.91 -5.49
N GLU A 88 6.48 -1.46 -6.46
CA GLU A 88 5.13 -1.98 -6.30
C GLU A 88 5.11 -3.45 -5.83
N TYR A 89 6.27 -4.12 -5.82
CA TYR A 89 6.36 -5.52 -5.43
C TYR A 89 6.34 -5.68 -3.91
N GLY A 90 5.43 -6.49 -3.41
CA GLY A 90 5.31 -6.82 -1.97
C GLY A 90 3.97 -6.49 -1.33
N GLY A 91 3.05 -5.75 -2.01
CA GLY A 91 1.75 -5.37 -1.43
C GLY A 91 0.87 -6.56 -1.00
N ALA A 92 1.00 -7.72 -1.64
CA ALA A 92 0.28 -8.94 -1.24
C ALA A 92 0.99 -9.73 -0.12
N PHE A 93 2.23 -9.39 0.21
CA PHE A 93 3.04 -10.12 1.20
C PHE A 93 2.41 -10.15 2.60
N PRO A 94 1.86 -9.05 3.15
CA PRO A 94 1.21 -9.05 4.47
C PRO A 94 0.07 -10.05 4.59
N HIS A 95 -0.82 -10.07 3.60
CA HIS A 95 -1.95 -11.00 3.57
C HIS A 95 -1.50 -12.46 3.46
N TRP A 96 -0.51 -12.73 2.60
CA TRP A 96 0.05 -14.06 2.42
C TRP A 96 0.78 -14.55 3.68
N LEU A 97 1.52 -13.68 4.38
CA LEU A 97 2.24 -13.98 5.62
C LEU A 97 1.29 -14.43 6.73
N ALA A 98 0.10 -13.82 6.82
CA ALA A 98 -0.93 -14.18 7.80
C ALA A 98 -1.42 -15.64 7.67
N GLY A 99 -1.38 -16.21 6.47
CA GLY A 99 -1.76 -17.61 6.22
C GLY A 99 -0.70 -18.64 6.62
N ARG A 100 0.45 -18.18 7.12
CA ARG A 100 1.58 -19.04 7.50
C ARG A 100 1.64 -19.26 9.02
N ARG A 101 2.69 -19.98 9.46
CA ARG A 101 2.98 -20.20 10.87
C ARG A 101 3.11 -18.88 11.65
N GLU A 102 3.73 -17.89 11.04
CA GLU A 102 3.93 -16.55 11.60
C GLU A 102 2.60 -15.86 11.94
N GLY A 103 1.55 -16.08 11.11
CA GLY A 103 0.20 -15.60 11.40
C GLY A 103 -0.49 -16.29 12.57
N GLN A 104 -0.09 -17.51 12.90
CA GLN A 104 -0.58 -18.23 14.09
C GLN A 104 0.13 -17.76 15.37
N GLU A 105 1.42 -17.46 15.27
CA GLU A 105 2.26 -17.01 16.38
C GLU A 105 1.99 -15.54 16.71
N PHE A 106 1.81 -14.71 15.68
CA PHE A 106 1.51 -13.28 15.77
C PHE A 106 0.20 -12.97 15.03
N PRO A 107 -0.97 -13.08 15.66
CA PRO A 107 -2.27 -12.90 14.98
C PRO A 107 -2.43 -11.54 14.30
N TYR A 108 -1.68 -10.54 14.73
CA TYR A 108 -1.68 -9.17 14.20
C TYR A 108 -0.62 -8.91 13.13
N VAL A 109 0.21 -9.92 12.75
CA VAL A 109 1.33 -9.74 11.80
C VAL A 109 0.88 -9.18 10.45
N ARG A 110 -0.30 -9.59 9.97
CA ARG A 110 -0.86 -9.06 8.73
C ARG A 110 -0.98 -7.54 8.78
N TRP A 111 -1.71 -7.03 9.77
CA TRP A 111 -1.96 -5.60 9.90
C TRP A 111 -0.69 -4.80 10.19
N PHE A 112 0.23 -5.37 10.96
CA PHE A 112 1.52 -4.75 11.24
C PHE A 112 2.37 -4.61 9.97
N ALA A 113 2.48 -5.67 9.18
CA ALA A 113 3.19 -5.64 7.89
C ALA A 113 2.47 -4.75 6.85
N GLU A 114 1.12 -4.69 6.86
CA GLU A 114 0.34 -3.85 5.97
C GLU A 114 0.53 -2.36 6.30
N LEU A 115 0.57 -2.00 7.60
CA LEU A 115 0.94 -0.65 8.03
C LEU A 115 2.36 -0.29 7.54
N GLU A 116 3.33 -1.17 7.75
CA GLU A 116 4.71 -0.97 7.29
C GLU A 116 4.80 -0.77 5.77
N TRP A 117 4.05 -1.58 5.00
CA TRP A 117 3.93 -1.40 3.56
C TRP A 117 3.41 -0.01 3.19
N HIS A 118 2.34 0.44 3.82
CA HIS A 118 1.77 1.76 3.57
C HIS A 118 2.72 2.89 3.94
N LEU A 119 3.44 2.80 5.06
CA LEU A 119 4.47 3.78 5.44
C LEU A 119 5.56 3.90 4.36
N GLY A 120 6.01 2.76 3.82
CA GLY A 120 6.95 2.74 2.70
C GLY A 120 6.39 3.40 1.43
N GLN A 121 5.13 3.12 1.09
CA GLN A 121 4.48 3.69 -0.11
C GLN A 121 4.26 5.21 0.01
N VAL A 122 3.82 5.71 1.16
CA VAL A 122 3.58 7.15 1.32
C VAL A 122 4.87 7.95 1.41
N SER A 123 5.95 7.35 1.92
CA SER A 123 7.24 8.03 2.06
C SER A 123 7.86 8.46 0.73
N ILE A 124 7.57 7.75 -0.37
CA ILE A 124 8.06 8.07 -1.70
C ILE A 124 7.17 9.04 -2.48
N ALA A 125 6.01 9.41 -1.94
CA ALA A 125 5.10 10.34 -2.57
C ALA A 125 5.69 11.76 -2.64
N THR A 126 5.11 12.57 -3.51
CA THR A 126 5.47 13.99 -3.65
C THR A 126 4.23 14.83 -3.38
N ASP A 127 4.35 15.79 -2.44
CA ASP A 127 3.28 16.70 -2.13
C ASP A 127 2.89 17.55 -3.34
N GLN A 128 1.58 17.75 -3.46
CA GLN A 128 0.97 18.69 -4.39
C GLN A 128 0.54 19.95 -3.65
N PRO A 129 0.44 21.10 -4.31
CA PRO A 129 -0.15 22.31 -3.70
C PRO A 129 -1.55 22.01 -3.16
N ALA A 130 -1.78 22.38 -1.91
CA ALA A 130 -3.08 22.17 -1.27
C ALA A 130 -4.06 23.28 -1.63
N VAL A 131 -5.35 22.94 -1.71
CA VAL A 131 -6.46 23.87 -1.87
C VAL A 131 -6.95 24.24 -0.48
N GLY A 132 -7.08 25.55 -0.20
CA GLY A 132 -7.68 26.07 1.03
C GLY A 132 -9.20 26.15 0.96
N LEU A 133 -9.82 26.59 2.06
CA LEU A 133 -11.29 26.73 2.16
C LEU A 133 -11.88 27.72 1.11
N GLU A 134 -11.10 28.71 0.68
CA GLU A 134 -11.48 29.64 -0.38
C GLU A 134 -11.77 28.96 -1.72
N GLY A 135 -11.10 27.87 -2.02
CA GLY A 135 -11.33 27.09 -3.24
C GLY A 135 -12.72 26.46 -3.33
N PHE A 136 -13.40 26.31 -2.19
CA PHE A 136 -14.76 25.76 -2.13
C PHE A 136 -15.85 26.81 -2.45
N ALA A 137 -15.53 28.10 -2.40
CA ALA A 137 -16.50 29.18 -2.62
C ALA A 137 -17.13 29.11 -4.02
N GLU A 138 -16.39 28.68 -5.04
CA GLU A 138 -16.87 28.54 -6.41
C GLU A 138 -17.83 27.36 -6.60
N HIS A 139 -17.89 26.44 -5.63
CA HIS A 139 -18.65 25.19 -5.70
C HIS A 139 -19.83 25.13 -4.71
N HIS A 140 -20.13 26.22 -3.98
CA HIS A 140 -21.07 26.22 -2.86
C HIS A 140 -22.46 25.65 -3.20
N ASP A 141 -22.98 25.88 -4.43
CA ASP A 141 -24.27 25.37 -4.88
C ASP A 141 -24.29 23.88 -5.23
N ARG A 142 -23.14 23.23 -5.32
CA ARG A 142 -22.96 21.84 -5.77
C ARG A 142 -21.96 21.05 -4.95
N LEU A 143 -21.72 21.45 -3.72
CA LEU A 143 -20.73 20.79 -2.84
C LEU A 143 -20.93 19.27 -2.72
N VAL A 144 -22.19 18.82 -2.75
CA VAL A 144 -22.54 17.39 -2.64
C VAL A 144 -22.04 16.56 -3.84
N ASP A 145 -21.92 17.19 -5.01
CA ASP A 145 -21.54 16.51 -6.27
C ASP A 145 -20.03 16.60 -6.58
N VAL A 146 -19.24 17.37 -5.80
CA VAL A 146 -17.81 17.51 -6.07
C VAL A 146 -17.04 16.27 -5.65
N VAL A 147 -15.99 15.96 -6.41
CA VAL A 147 -14.98 14.95 -6.08
C VAL A 147 -13.71 15.68 -5.67
N LEU A 148 -13.21 15.39 -4.48
CA LEU A 148 -11.98 15.94 -3.98
C LEU A 148 -10.82 15.02 -4.38
N VAL A 149 -9.78 15.62 -4.97
CA VAL A 149 -8.52 14.92 -5.22
C VAL A 149 -7.61 15.16 -4.04
N THR A 150 -7.15 14.08 -3.43
CA THR A 150 -6.32 14.13 -2.22
C THR A 150 -4.82 14.06 -2.53
N GLN A 151 -4.01 14.34 -1.52
CA GLN A 151 -2.57 14.19 -1.61
C GLN A 151 -2.18 12.76 -2.00
N PRO A 152 -1.22 12.57 -2.92
CA PRO A 152 -0.75 11.24 -3.32
C PRO A 152 -0.18 10.40 -2.17
N GLY A 153 0.32 11.06 -1.13
CA GLY A 153 0.88 10.44 0.07
C GLY A 153 -0.14 10.18 1.19
N ALA A 154 -1.44 10.29 0.93
CA ALA A 154 -2.47 9.96 1.91
C ALA A 154 -2.99 8.52 1.72
N ARG A 155 -3.11 7.77 2.81
CA ARG A 155 -3.70 6.42 2.85
C ARG A 155 -4.51 6.27 4.13
N TYR A 156 -5.53 5.43 4.05
CA TYR A 156 -6.43 5.09 5.16
C TYR A 156 -6.37 3.58 5.36
N PHE A 157 -6.26 3.17 6.62
CA PHE A 157 -6.02 1.78 6.97
C PHE A 157 -6.77 1.41 8.24
N ALA A 158 -7.61 0.36 8.17
CA ALA A 158 -8.33 -0.18 9.32
C ALA A 158 -7.63 -1.46 9.81
N SER A 159 -7.51 -1.60 11.11
CA SER A 159 -6.92 -2.77 11.76
C SER A 159 -7.77 -3.25 12.92
N ALA A 160 -7.89 -4.56 13.08
CA ALA A 160 -8.51 -5.19 14.26
C ALA A 160 -7.56 -5.29 15.47
N TRP A 161 -6.39 -4.66 15.37
CA TRP A 161 -5.36 -4.69 16.42
C TRP A 161 -4.70 -3.32 16.54
N PRO A 162 -4.30 -2.87 17.74
CA PRO A 162 -3.66 -1.59 17.97
C PRO A 162 -2.17 -1.61 17.55
N ILE A 163 -1.92 -1.94 16.28
CA ILE A 163 -0.57 -2.13 15.72
C ILE A 163 0.20 -0.82 15.55
N ASP A 164 -0.50 0.30 15.55
CA ASP A 164 0.11 1.63 15.51
C ASP A 164 0.94 1.91 16.76
N GLU A 165 0.52 1.45 17.94
CA GLU A 165 1.30 1.55 19.18
C GLU A 165 2.59 0.74 19.10
N LEU A 166 2.50 -0.49 18.57
CA LEU A 166 3.66 -1.34 18.37
C LEU A 166 4.64 -0.72 17.37
N MET A 167 4.11 -0.15 16.26
CA MET A 167 4.92 0.54 15.27
C MET A 167 5.62 1.77 15.85
N ARG A 168 4.93 2.59 16.67
CA ARG A 168 5.54 3.74 17.35
C ARG A 168 6.67 3.31 18.27
N ARG A 169 6.50 2.22 19.05
CA ARG A 169 7.56 1.69 19.92
C ARG A 169 8.75 1.19 19.10
N TYR A 170 8.49 0.46 18.01
CA TYR A 170 9.54 0.02 17.09
C TYR A 170 10.35 1.22 16.55
N LEU A 171 9.66 2.26 16.06
CA LEU A 171 10.31 3.47 15.51
C LEU A 171 11.06 4.28 16.56
N ALA A 172 10.64 4.21 17.83
CA ALA A 172 11.29 4.88 18.96
C ALA A 172 12.44 4.06 19.58
N ASP A 173 12.70 2.86 19.07
CA ASP A 173 13.65 1.89 19.66
C ASP A 173 13.36 1.59 21.14
N ASP A 174 12.06 1.61 21.52
CA ASP A 174 11.54 1.41 22.87
C ASP A 174 10.62 0.20 22.94
N VAL A 175 11.12 -0.96 22.59
CA VAL A 175 10.32 -2.18 22.57
C VAL A 175 10.66 -3.05 23.76
N PRO A 176 9.68 -3.42 24.61
CA PRO A 176 9.89 -4.36 25.70
C PRO A 176 10.12 -5.79 25.17
N ASP A 177 10.86 -6.60 25.94
CA ASP A 177 11.15 -8.00 25.61
C ASP A 177 9.89 -8.87 25.37
N GLN A 178 8.76 -8.47 25.95
CA GLN A 178 7.46 -9.10 25.76
C GLN A 178 6.39 -8.05 25.50
N TYR A 179 5.67 -8.19 24.40
CA TYR A 179 4.57 -7.31 24.04
C TYR A 179 3.33 -8.14 23.68
N ALA A 180 2.26 -7.97 24.46
CA ALA A 180 0.98 -8.60 24.21
C ALA A 180 -0.01 -7.56 23.72
N LEU A 181 -0.57 -7.76 22.52
CA LEU A 181 -1.67 -6.98 22.00
C LEU A 181 -2.99 -7.70 22.28
N SER A 182 -4.02 -6.94 22.66
CA SER A 182 -5.41 -7.39 22.64
C SER A 182 -6.11 -6.85 21.40
N PRO A 183 -7.05 -7.60 20.80
CA PRO A 183 -7.82 -7.10 19.66
C PRO A 183 -8.55 -5.81 20.02
N GLU A 184 -8.40 -4.80 19.16
CA GLU A 184 -9.03 -3.49 19.23
C GLU A 184 -9.11 -2.94 17.82
N ASP A 185 -10.31 -2.59 17.36
CA ASP A 185 -10.47 -1.95 16.06
C ASP A 185 -9.92 -0.53 16.11
N ILE A 186 -9.02 -0.23 15.19
CA ILE A 186 -8.44 1.09 15.01
C ILE A 186 -8.52 1.55 13.55
N TRP A 187 -8.64 2.85 13.36
CA TRP A 187 -8.70 3.51 12.07
C TRP A 187 -7.55 4.50 11.98
N VAL A 188 -6.67 4.31 11.01
CA VAL A 188 -5.41 5.04 10.91
C VAL A 188 -5.36 5.82 9.61
N GLU A 189 -5.06 7.11 9.72
CA GLU A 189 -4.58 7.92 8.61
C GLU A 189 -3.06 7.79 8.53
N ILE A 190 -2.56 7.54 7.32
CA ILE A 190 -1.15 7.47 7.02
C ILE A 190 -0.85 8.54 5.99
N TYR A 191 0.09 9.40 6.30
CA TYR A 191 0.52 10.48 5.42
C TYR A 191 2.02 10.49 5.29
N GLY A 192 2.52 10.76 4.08
CA GLY A 192 3.96 10.86 3.87
C GLY A 192 4.31 11.55 2.57
N SER A 193 5.52 12.11 2.55
CA SER A 193 6.13 12.67 1.36
C SER A 193 7.66 12.79 1.52
N ARG A 194 8.37 12.71 0.41
CA ARG A 194 9.81 13.03 0.30
C ARG A 194 10.71 12.39 1.37
N GLY A 195 10.43 11.13 1.72
CA GLY A 195 11.21 10.36 2.68
C GLY A 195 10.73 10.49 4.13
N SER A 196 9.67 11.25 4.39
CA SER A 196 9.04 11.33 5.70
C SER A 196 7.66 10.70 5.70
N PHE A 197 7.19 10.29 6.87
CA PHE A 197 5.82 9.81 7.07
C PHE A 197 5.35 10.11 8.50
N ARG A 198 4.05 10.11 8.68
CA ARG A 198 3.34 10.12 9.96
C ARG A 198 2.13 9.21 9.86
N PHE A 199 1.61 8.76 10.99
CA PHE A 199 0.35 8.04 11.08
C PHE A 199 -0.33 8.36 12.41
N ASP A 200 -1.63 8.56 12.35
CA ASP A 200 -2.45 8.97 13.48
C ASP A 200 -3.77 8.22 13.47
N ARG A 201 -4.34 7.94 14.66
CA ARG A 201 -5.68 7.37 14.78
C ARG A 201 -6.71 8.42 14.46
N LEU A 202 -7.75 8.00 13.76
CA LEU A 202 -8.96 8.78 13.51
C LEU A 202 -10.14 8.15 14.24
N GLU A 203 -11.14 8.97 14.54
CA GLU A 203 -12.47 8.47 14.90
C GLU A 203 -13.12 7.79 13.70
N HIS A 204 -13.98 6.79 13.95
CA HIS A 204 -14.55 5.95 12.89
C HIS A 204 -15.26 6.73 11.79
N GLY A 205 -16.10 7.72 12.16
CA GLY A 205 -16.81 8.57 11.18
C GLY A 205 -15.85 9.38 10.32
N GLU A 206 -14.80 9.93 10.92
CA GLU A 206 -13.79 10.71 10.20
C GLU A 206 -12.96 9.84 9.25
N PHE A 207 -12.62 8.64 9.67
CA PHE A 207 -11.94 7.65 8.82
C PHE A 207 -12.79 7.31 7.59
N LEU A 208 -14.05 6.92 7.77
CA LEU A 208 -14.96 6.57 6.67
C LEU A 208 -15.12 7.72 5.67
N PHE A 209 -15.27 8.94 6.20
CA PHE A 209 -15.41 10.14 5.39
C PHE A 209 -14.16 10.42 4.55
N ARG A 210 -12.98 10.44 5.17
CA ARG A 210 -11.69 10.70 4.50
C ARG A 210 -11.32 9.59 3.52
N GLU A 211 -11.54 8.33 3.88
CA GLU A 211 -11.29 7.16 3.03
C GLU A 211 -12.17 7.21 1.78
N ALA A 212 -13.48 7.44 1.92
CA ALA A 212 -14.40 7.55 0.80
C ALA A 212 -13.99 8.67 -0.16
N ILE A 213 -13.63 9.84 0.35
CA ILE A 213 -13.13 10.96 -0.46
C ILE A 213 -11.87 10.55 -1.23
N THR A 214 -10.91 9.91 -0.56
CA THR A 214 -9.65 9.49 -1.18
C THR A 214 -9.86 8.45 -2.27
N ASN A 215 -10.92 7.64 -2.15
CA ASN A 215 -11.36 6.70 -3.18
C ASN A 215 -12.17 7.37 -4.32
N GLY A 216 -12.28 8.70 -4.34
CA GLY A 216 -12.96 9.45 -5.39
C GLY A 216 -14.49 9.43 -5.28
N VAL A 217 -15.03 9.11 -4.11
CA VAL A 217 -16.47 9.22 -3.83
C VAL A 217 -16.84 10.71 -3.75
N PRO A 218 -17.97 11.15 -4.35
CA PRO A 218 -18.45 12.51 -4.21
C PRO A 218 -18.69 12.91 -2.75
N LEU A 219 -18.44 14.17 -2.42
CA LEU A 219 -18.45 14.67 -1.05
C LEU A 219 -19.77 14.37 -0.31
N GLY A 220 -20.94 14.53 -0.97
CA GLY A 220 -22.24 14.20 -0.39
C GLY A 220 -22.37 12.72 -0.04
N ALA A 221 -22.00 11.83 -0.94
CA ALA A 221 -22.06 10.38 -0.71
C ALA A 221 -21.05 9.93 0.37
N ALA A 222 -19.87 10.56 0.44
CA ALA A 222 -18.91 10.30 1.51
C ALA A 222 -19.45 10.73 2.88
N ALA A 223 -20.15 11.87 2.92
CA ALA A 223 -20.82 12.37 4.12
C ALA A 223 -21.98 11.45 4.56
N GLU A 224 -22.82 11.00 3.63
CA GLU A 224 -23.90 10.03 3.90
C GLU A 224 -23.34 8.73 4.48
N HIS A 225 -22.29 8.18 3.90
CA HIS A 225 -21.65 6.96 4.38
C HIS A 225 -21.13 7.10 5.83
N ALA A 226 -20.50 8.23 6.16
CA ALA A 226 -20.04 8.49 7.52
C ALA A 226 -21.20 8.66 8.52
N LEU A 227 -22.28 9.34 8.12
CA LEU A 227 -23.48 9.53 8.95
C LEU A 227 -24.26 8.24 9.19
N GLU A 228 -24.33 7.34 8.21
CA GLU A 228 -24.95 6.02 8.37
C GLU A 228 -24.23 5.18 9.43
N ALA A 229 -22.91 5.30 9.50
CA ALA A 229 -22.11 4.57 10.48
C ALA A 229 -22.07 5.25 11.86
N VAL A 230 -22.06 6.60 11.88
CA VAL A 230 -21.96 7.42 13.10
C VAL A 230 -22.97 8.56 13.00
N GLY A 231 -24.14 8.36 13.59
CA GLY A 231 -25.33 9.21 13.39
C GLY A 231 -25.19 10.68 13.78
N ASP A 232 -24.20 11.03 14.63
CA ASP A 232 -23.91 12.39 15.09
C ASP A 232 -22.61 12.97 14.50
N PHE A 233 -22.14 12.40 13.38
CA PHE A 233 -20.91 12.83 12.73
C PHE A 233 -20.99 14.28 12.21
N ASP A 234 -20.08 15.14 12.66
CA ASP A 234 -19.99 16.54 12.21
C ASP A 234 -19.20 16.66 10.90
N ILE A 235 -19.93 16.59 9.78
CA ILE A 235 -19.37 16.68 8.42
C ILE A 235 -18.63 18.01 8.21
N GLY A 236 -19.19 19.13 8.74
CA GLY A 236 -18.62 20.46 8.56
C GLY A 236 -17.25 20.58 9.21
N ALA A 237 -17.15 20.16 10.47
CA ALA A 237 -15.89 20.14 11.19
C ALA A 237 -14.86 19.16 10.57
N ALA A 238 -15.31 17.99 10.11
CA ALA A 238 -14.44 17.00 9.46
C ALA A 238 -13.89 17.52 8.13
N LEU A 239 -14.71 18.12 7.27
CA LEU A 239 -14.27 18.72 6.02
C LEU A 239 -13.30 19.88 6.27
N GLN A 240 -13.62 20.75 7.24
CA GLN A 240 -12.74 21.87 7.59
C GLN A 240 -11.35 21.36 8.04
N ARG A 241 -11.29 20.38 8.94
CA ARG A 241 -10.01 19.77 9.36
C ARG A 241 -9.26 19.17 8.17
N PHE A 242 -9.95 18.39 7.33
CA PHE A 242 -9.36 17.74 6.16
C PHE A 242 -8.70 18.72 5.19
N VAL A 243 -9.35 19.88 4.97
CA VAL A 243 -8.80 20.97 4.15
C VAL A 243 -7.65 21.68 4.85
N MET A 244 -7.79 21.99 6.16
CA MET A 244 -6.75 22.66 6.94
C MET A 244 -5.49 21.80 7.11
N ASP A 245 -5.63 20.47 7.14
CA ASP A 245 -4.52 19.51 7.15
C ASP A 245 -3.79 19.47 5.79
N GLY A 246 -4.28 20.20 4.78
CA GLY A 246 -3.66 20.27 3.45
C GLY A 246 -3.88 18.99 2.63
N CYS A 247 -4.87 18.19 2.96
CA CYS A 247 -5.12 16.89 2.32
C CYS A 247 -5.72 17.00 0.92
N VAL A 248 -6.37 18.12 0.59
CA VAL A 248 -7.05 18.36 -0.71
C VAL A 248 -6.14 19.11 -1.65
N THR A 249 -5.96 18.59 -2.88
CA THR A 249 -5.10 19.20 -3.92
C THR A 249 -5.90 19.80 -5.07
N ARG A 250 -7.12 19.29 -5.32
CA ARG A 250 -7.99 19.77 -6.39
C ARG A 250 -9.45 19.44 -6.08
N ILE A 251 -10.36 20.27 -6.58
CA ILE A 251 -11.80 20.08 -6.51
C ILE A 251 -12.30 19.87 -7.94
N ASP A 252 -12.83 18.68 -8.23
CA ASP A 252 -13.36 18.32 -9.54
C ASP A 252 -14.90 18.34 -9.49
N SER A 253 -15.53 19.20 -10.29
CA SER A 253 -16.99 19.17 -10.48
C SER A 253 -17.34 18.02 -11.42
N ARG A 254 -18.12 17.03 -11.00
CA ARG A 254 -18.74 16.09 -11.93
C ARG A 254 -19.75 16.84 -12.77
N THR A 255 -19.39 17.20 -14.01
CA THR A 255 -20.40 17.50 -15.01
C THR A 255 -21.19 16.20 -15.23
N ARG A 256 -22.48 16.19 -14.89
CA ARG A 256 -23.39 15.13 -15.37
C ARG A 256 -23.29 15.11 -16.90
N GLN A 257 -22.46 14.22 -17.43
CA GLN A 257 -22.62 13.85 -18.84
C GLN A 257 -23.99 13.22 -18.96
N GLY A 258 -24.84 13.90 -19.72
CA GLY A 258 -26.26 13.69 -19.81
C GLY A 258 -26.59 12.22 -20.08
N ALA A 259 -27.60 11.75 -19.40
CA ALA A 259 -28.53 10.79 -19.91
C ALA A 259 -29.23 11.48 -21.09
N ALA A 260 -28.70 11.26 -22.28
CA ALA A 260 -29.38 11.54 -23.53
C ALA A 260 -29.20 10.29 -24.40
N ASP A 261 -30.33 9.67 -24.62
CA ASP A 261 -30.72 8.60 -25.55
C ASP A 261 -30.50 7.16 -25.08
#